data_323157a4a92da9e7f50b3bdcb1cba530
#
_entry.id   323157a4a92da9e7f50b3bdcb1cba530
#
_cell.length_a   1.000
_cell.length_b   1.000
_cell.length_c   1.000
_cell.angle_alpha   90.00
_cell.angle_beta   90.00
_cell.angle_gamma   90.00
#
_symmetry.space_group_name_H-M   'P 1'
#
loop_
_entity.id
_entity.type
_entity.pdbx_description
1 polymer ?
#
loop_
_entity_poly.entity_id
_entity_poly.type
_entity_poly.pdbx_seq_one_letter_code
_entity_poly.pdbx_strand_id
1 'polypeptide(L)'
;KESDLLVKMTTGDDGTAASGMFDITGLSSGTVYVKEITAPDNYLKDSTVHEMSVTDGQTANLKLTDEQQKGEFHLYKSGEGLMLAQPTAMTEHAEGEKTTGKQAEDGTGIYHEFQYTNGKRVAGVEFELYAKDTIYAPDGSGDVLYEKDQLVTTLTTDKTGYAEAKDLPLGTYYLKEVKAGTNYVLNTEQKEITIAQNPNAAENPATIETVDYTNDRQKVKV
;
A
#
# COMPACT_ATOMS: atom_id res chain seq x y z
N LYS A 1 32.26 -5.52 -20.29
CA LYS A 1 33.13 -4.35 -19.96
C LYS A 1 32.65 -3.17 -20.78
N GLU A 2 32.71 -1.96 -20.25
CA GLU A 2 32.31 -0.73 -20.95
C GLU A 2 33.04 -0.53 -22.31
N SER A 3 34.20 -1.20 -22.47
CA SER A 3 34.96 -1.24 -23.70
C SER A 3 34.28 -1.99 -24.86
N ASP A 4 33.24 -2.74 -24.59
CA ASP A 4 32.58 -3.61 -25.56
C ASP A 4 31.21 -3.06 -25.98
N LEU A 5 30.87 -1.83 -25.53
CA LEU A 5 29.62 -1.14 -25.89
C LEU A 5 29.70 -0.75 -27.38
N LEU A 6 28.77 -1.29 -28.17
CA LEU A 6 28.67 -0.97 -29.60
C LEU A 6 27.90 0.33 -29.79
N VAL A 7 26.74 0.46 -29.14
CA VAL A 7 25.84 1.61 -29.28
C VAL A 7 24.95 1.75 -28.05
N LYS A 8 24.58 2.97 -27.73
CA LYS A 8 23.53 3.30 -26.75
C LYS A 8 22.41 4.03 -27.50
N MET A 9 21.18 3.53 -27.39
CA MET A 9 20.00 4.07 -28.05
C MET A 9 18.89 4.32 -27.05
N THR A 10 18.02 5.25 -27.38
CA THR A 10 16.76 5.49 -26.67
C THR A 10 15.61 5.17 -27.63
N THR A 11 14.63 4.43 -27.18
CA THR A 11 13.43 4.13 -28.01
C THR A 11 12.78 5.44 -28.46
N GLY A 12 12.54 5.58 -29.76
CA GLY A 12 12.02 6.80 -30.37
C GLY A 12 13.05 7.84 -30.81
N ASP A 13 14.36 7.59 -30.66
CA ASP A 13 15.43 8.50 -31.12
C ASP A 13 15.48 8.68 -32.65
N ASP A 14 14.88 7.77 -33.38
CA ASP A 14 14.76 7.81 -34.86
C ASP A 14 13.58 8.68 -35.34
N GLY A 15 12.90 9.38 -34.45
CA GLY A 15 11.68 10.16 -34.72
C GLY A 15 10.40 9.34 -34.68
N THR A 16 10.48 8.06 -34.28
CA THR A 16 9.33 7.15 -34.11
C THR A 16 8.95 7.00 -32.63
N ALA A 17 9.04 8.06 -31.85
CA ALA A 17 8.83 8.06 -30.40
C ALA A 17 7.54 7.34 -29.95
N ALA A 18 6.51 7.42 -30.78
CA ALA A 18 5.22 6.74 -30.52
C ALA A 18 5.27 5.21 -30.72
N SER A 19 6.33 4.68 -31.38
CA SER A 19 6.42 3.25 -31.68
C SER A 19 7.24 2.46 -30.66
N GLY A 20 8.00 3.14 -29.79
CA GLY A 20 8.92 2.47 -28.86
C GLY A 20 9.99 1.63 -29.55
N MET A 21 10.34 1.95 -30.80
CA MET A 21 11.29 1.18 -31.63
C MET A 21 12.57 1.99 -31.87
N PHE A 22 13.63 1.28 -32.20
CA PHE A 22 14.82 1.82 -32.84
C PHE A 22 15.45 0.76 -33.75
N ASP A 23 16.14 1.20 -34.80
CA ASP A 23 16.85 0.33 -35.73
C ASP A 23 18.36 0.58 -35.65
N ILE A 24 19.13 -0.51 -35.72
CA ILE A 24 20.57 -0.46 -35.84
C ILE A 24 20.98 -1.13 -37.15
N THR A 25 21.70 -0.41 -38.01
CA THR A 25 22.19 -0.93 -39.27
C THR A 25 23.72 -1.08 -39.24
N GLY A 26 24.25 -1.93 -40.13
CA GLY A 26 25.70 -2.12 -40.28
C GLY A 26 26.35 -2.98 -39.21
N LEU A 27 25.56 -3.76 -38.45
CA LEU A 27 26.10 -4.76 -37.55
C LEU A 27 26.71 -5.92 -38.33
N SER A 28 27.89 -6.36 -37.93
CA SER A 28 28.51 -7.59 -38.45
C SER A 28 27.76 -8.83 -37.96
N SER A 29 27.77 -9.90 -38.74
CA SER A 29 27.21 -11.20 -38.28
C SER A 29 27.90 -11.67 -37.02
N GLY A 30 27.12 -12.21 -36.12
CA GLY A 30 27.58 -12.71 -34.83
C GLY A 30 26.48 -12.60 -33.74
N THR A 31 26.93 -12.75 -32.51
CA THR A 31 26.07 -12.60 -31.34
C THR A 31 26.22 -11.20 -30.76
N VAL A 32 25.08 -10.52 -30.54
CA VAL A 32 25.00 -9.24 -29.81
C VAL A 32 24.19 -9.39 -28.57
N TYR A 33 24.49 -8.55 -27.58
CA TYR A 33 23.77 -8.54 -26.31
C TYR A 33 23.07 -7.20 -26.13
N VAL A 34 21.80 -7.26 -25.81
CA VAL A 34 20.96 -6.08 -25.56
C VAL A 34 20.60 -6.04 -24.08
N LYS A 35 20.79 -4.91 -23.46
CA LYS A 35 20.44 -4.67 -22.06
C LYS A 35 19.75 -3.33 -21.92
N GLU A 36 18.64 -3.32 -21.21
CA GLU A 36 18.01 -2.08 -20.83
C GLU A 36 18.86 -1.34 -19.78
N ILE A 37 19.03 -0.04 -19.95
CA ILE A 37 19.79 0.80 -19.03
C ILE A 37 18.83 1.58 -18.13
N THR A 38 17.73 2.06 -18.67
CA THR A 38 16.71 2.87 -18.00
C THR A 38 15.36 2.51 -18.56
N ALA A 39 14.42 2.14 -17.69
CA ALA A 39 13.02 1.98 -18.04
C ALA A 39 12.29 3.33 -18.13
N PRO A 40 11.16 3.41 -18.82
CA PRO A 40 10.28 4.56 -18.74
C PRO A 40 9.77 4.80 -17.31
N ASP A 41 9.30 6.01 -17.04
CA ASP A 41 8.66 6.32 -15.76
C ASP A 41 7.47 5.39 -15.48
N ASN A 42 7.33 4.97 -14.25
CA ASN A 42 6.28 4.06 -13.76
C ASN A 42 6.39 2.60 -14.24
N TYR A 43 7.50 2.24 -14.90
CA TYR A 43 7.80 0.87 -15.29
C TYR A 43 9.00 0.31 -14.54
N LEU A 44 9.07 -1.02 -14.49
CA LEU A 44 10.19 -1.76 -13.95
C LEU A 44 11.23 -1.95 -15.04
N LYS A 45 12.49 -1.71 -14.68
CA LYS A 45 13.59 -1.97 -15.57
C LYS A 45 13.79 -3.47 -15.78
N ASP A 46 13.87 -3.90 -17.05
CA ASP A 46 14.33 -5.24 -17.36
C ASP A 46 15.85 -5.34 -17.13
N SER A 47 16.25 -6.03 -16.07
CA SER A 47 17.67 -6.26 -15.74
C SER A 47 18.32 -7.39 -16.56
N THR A 48 17.53 -8.10 -17.38
CA THR A 48 17.99 -9.23 -18.21
C THR A 48 18.92 -8.75 -19.29
N VAL A 49 19.94 -9.52 -19.58
CA VAL A 49 20.76 -9.35 -20.77
C VAL A 49 20.25 -10.30 -21.85
N HIS A 50 19.68 -9.72 -22.90
CA HIS A 50 19.10 -10.47 -24.02
C HIS A 50 20.17 -10.75 -25.07
N GLU A 51 20.26 -12.01 -25.47
CA GLU A 51 21.16 -12.44 -26.55
C GLU A 51 20.40 -12.46 -27.87
N MET A 52 21.00 -11.90 -28.91
CA MET A 52 20.44 -11.86 -30.26
C MET A 52 21.49 -12.25 -31.29
N SER A 53 21.16 -13.18 -32.19
CA SER A 53 22.01 -13.55 -33.30
C SER A 53 21.74 -12.66 -34.50
N VAL A 54 22.78 -12.04 -35.03
CA VAL A 54 22.77 -11.25 -36.28
C VAL A 54 23.38 -12.10 -37.40
N THR A 55 22.66 -12.24 -38.50
CA THR A 55 23.07 -12.99 -39.68
C THR A 55 23.19 -12.03 -40.85
N ASP A 56 24.25 -12.20 -41.65
CA ASP A 56 24.52 -11.35 -42.82
C ASP A 56 23.33 -11.33 -43.81
N GLY A 57 22.94 -10.13 -44.22
CA GLY A 57 21.83 -9.90 -45.13
C GLY A 57 20.44 -10.15 -44.50
N GLN A 58 20.34 -10.37 -43.19
CA GLN A 58 19.06 -10.61 -42.47
C GLN A 58 18.81 -9.51 -41.46
N THR A 59 17.51 -9.27 -41.21
CA THR A 59 17.07 -8.43 -40.08
C THR A 59 16.74 -9.32 -38.88
N ALA A 60 17.39 -9.07 -37.74
CA ALA A 60 17.04 -9.69 -36.45
C ALA A 60 16.15 -8.74 -35.67
N ASN A 61 15.10 -9.26 -35.07
CA ASN A 61 14.17 -8.47 -34.26
C ASN A 61 14.17 -8.96 -32.82
N LEU A 62 14.22 -8.03 -31.87
CA LEU A 62 14.05 -8.29 -30.43
C LEU A 62 12.89 -7.45 -29.94
N LYS A 63 11.93 -8.09 -29.26
CA LYS A 63 10.83 -7.41 -28.60
C LYS A 63 11.01 -7.54 -27.11
N LEU A 64 11.07 -6.41 -26.43
CA LEU A 64 11.11 -6.31 -24.96
C LEU A 64 9.78 -5.69 -24.48
N THR A 65 9.42 -5.99 -23.24
CA THR A 65 8.20 -5.45 -22.63
C THR A 65 8.53 -5.19 -21.16
N ASP A 66 8.27 -3.98 -20.72
CA ASP A 66 8.46 -3.59 -19.34
C ASP A 66 7.18 -3.81 -18.55
N GLU A 67 7.32 -4.24 -17.31
CA GLU A 67 6.22 -4.38 -16.38
C GLU A 67 5.91 -3.05 -15.70
N GLN A 68 4.64 -2.74 -15.51
CA GLN A 68 4.22 -1.56 -14.78
C GLN A 68 4.58 -1.69 -13.30
N GLN A 69 5.08 -0.61 -12.69
CA GLN A 69 5.21 -0.55 -11.24
C GLN A 69 3.85 -0.61 -10.58
N LYS A 70 3.77 -1.40 -9.52
CA LYS A 70 2.60 -1.50 -8.65
C LYS A 70 3.07 -1.42 -7.21
N GLY A 71 2.16 -1.14 -6.31
CA GLY A 71 2.46 -1.11 -4.90
C GLY A 71 1.48 -1.91 -4.08
N GLU A 72 1.72 -1.91 -2.78
CA GLU A 72 0.84 -2.52 -1.79
C GLU A 72 0.75 -1.63 -0.56
N PHE A 73 -0.30 -1.79 0.24
CA PHE A 73 -0.33 -1.21 1.56
C PHE A 73 -0.73 -2.24 2.62
N HIS A 74 -0.23 -2.01 3.83
CA HIS A 74 -0.47 -2.82 5.00
C HIS A 74 -1.28 -2.02 6.01
N LEU A 75 -2.41 -2.58 6.45
CA LEU A 75 -3.27 -1.99 7.45
C LEU A 75 -3.13 -2.72 8.78
N TYR A 76 -2.88 -1.97 9.85
CA TYR A 76 -2.89 -2.47 11.21
C TYR A 76 -4.02 -1.82 12.00
N LYS A 77 -5.01 -2.63 12.37
CA LYS A 77 -6.15 -2.18 13.14
C LYS A 77 -5.96 -2.43 14.61
N SER A 78 -6.04 -1.37 15.39
CA SER A 78 -6.03 -1.41 16.85
C SER A 78 -7.28 -0.75 17.43
N GLY A 79 -7.45 -0.90 18.72
CA GLY A 79 -8.53 -0.26 19.47
C GLY A 79 -8.20 -0.16 20.94
N GLU A 80 -9.03 0.56 21.67
CA GLU A 80 -8.92 0.63 23.12
C GLU A 80 -9.15 -0.75 23.75
N GLY A 81 -8.24 -1.17 24.59
CA GLY A 81 -8.35 -2.32 25.48
C GLY A 81 -8.65 -1.88 26.90
N LEU A 82 -9.50 -2.60 27.60
CA LEU A 82 -9.67 -2.39 29.03
C LEU A 82 -8.34 -2.69 29.72
N MET A 83 -7.76 -1.70 30.41
CA MET A 83 -6.74 -1.99 31.39
C MET A 83 -7.44 -2.76 32.53
N LEU A 84 -7.16 -4.05 32.61
CA LEU A 84 -7.42 -4.76 33.86
C LEU A 84 -6.49 -4.10 34.88
N ALA A 85 -7.02 -3.16 35.65
CA ALA A 85 -6.46 -2.93 36.96
C ALA A 85 -6.25 -4.33 37.54
N GLN A 86 -5.01 -4.67 37.95
CA GLN A 86 -4.77 -5.87 38.77
C GLN A 86 -5.95 -5.91 39.73
N PRO A 87 -6.73 -7.00 39.83
CA PRO A 87 -7.73 -7.07 40.83
C PRO A 87 -6.97 -6.89 42.16
N THR A 88 -6.95 -5.69 42.64
CA THR A 88 -6.75 -5.50 44.05
C THR A 88 -7.84 -6.36 44.63
N ALA A 89 -7.43 -7.46 45.29
CA ALA A 89 -8.37 -8.38 45.88
C ALA A 89 -9.51 -7.53 46.43
N MET A 90 -10.76 -7.82 46.03
CA MET A 90 -11.91 -7.17 46.67
C MET A 90 -11.85 -7.62 48.12
N THR A 91 -11.05 -6.90 48.89
CA THR A 91 -11.14 -6.97 50.33
C THR A 91 -12.49 -6.40 50.63
N GLU A 92 -13.35 -7.23 51.24
CA GLU A 92 -14.59 -6.75 51.83
C GLU A 92 -14.27 -5.49 52.59
N HIS A 93 -14.83 -4.35 52.17
CA HIS A 93 -14.53 -3.08 52.81
C HIS A 93 -15.15 -3.11 54.20
N ALA A 94 -14.30 -3.04 55.21
CA ALA A 94 -14.78 -2.76 56.56
C ALA A 94 -15.45 -1.38 56.57
N GLU A 95 -16.55 -1.25 57.29
CA GLU A 95 -17.25 0.03 57.45
C GLU A 95 -16.27 1.14 57.80
N GLY A 96 -16.09 2.14 56.92
CA GLY A 96 -15.20 3.29 57.13
C GLY A 96 -14.01 3.40 56.20
N GLU A 97 -13.70 2.44 55.30
CA GLU A 97 -12.64 2.60 54.32
C GLU A 97 -13.08 3.55 53.19
N LYS A 98 -12.16 4.51 52.90
CA LYS A 98 -12.33 5.42 51.74
C LYS A 98 -12.21 4.62 50.46
N THR A 99 -13.31 4.50 49.74
CA THR A 99 -13.28 3.96 48.40
C THR A 99 -12.49 4.87 47.45
N THR A 100 -11.65 4.30 46.60
CA THR A 100 -10.80 5.03 45.64
C THR A 100 -11.55 5.49 44.39
N GLY A 101 -12.88 5.49 44.43
CA GLY A 101 -13.73 5.96 43.35
C GLY A 101 -13.81 7.49 43.28
N LYS A 102 -14.06 8.05 42.10
CA LYS A 102 -14.40 9.48 41.96
C LYS A 102 -15.82 9.72 42.41
N GLN A 103 -16.06 10.79 43.15
CA GLN A 103 -17.40 11.22 43.47
C GLN A 103 -18.08 11.79 42.23
N ALA A 104 -19.35 11.42 42.02
CA ALA A 104 -20.16 12.01 40.95
C ALA A 104 -20.28 13.54 41.16
N GLU A 105 -20.31 14.31 40.08
CA GLU A 105 -20.35 15.79 40.14
C GLU A 105 -21.62 16.31 40.89
N ASP A 106 -22.71 15.53 40.89
CA ASP A 106 -23.94 15.84 41.60
C ASP A 106 -23.93 15.39 43.07
N GLY A 107 -22.84 14.80 43.55
CA GLY A 107 -22.65 14.35 44.93
C GLY A 107 -23.45 13.11 45.32
N THR A 108 -24.17 12.46 44.38
CA THR A 108 -25.12 11.38 44.67
C THR A 108 -24.51 10.00 44.83
N GLY A 109 -23.20 9.85 44.54
CA GLY A 109 -22.57 8.55 44.67
C GLY A 109 -21.08 8.53 44.32
N ILE A 110 -20.49 7.35 44.43
CA ILE A 110 -19.12 7.05 44.02
C ILE A 110 -19.14 6.19 42.78
N TYR A 111 -18.45 6.57 41.75
CA TYR A 111 -18.32 5.75 40.56
C TYR A 111 -16.89 5.31 40.33
N HIS A 112 -16.71 4.15 39.69
CA HIS A 112 -15.43 3.64 39.25
C HIS A 112 -15.27 3.90 37.76
N GLU A 113 -14.20 4.59 37.41
CA GLU A 113 -13.84 4.83 36.01
C GLU A 113 -12.90 3.72 35.53
N PHE A 114 -13.34 2.99 34.53
CA PHE A 114 -12.48 2.00 33.88
C PHE A 114 -11.43 2.71 33.05
N GLN A 115 -10.18 2.31 33.20
CA GLN A 115 -9.09 2.80 32.41
C GLN A 115 -8.94 1.98 31.14
N TYR A 116 -8.67 2.66 30.04
CA TYR A 116 -8.46 2.04 28.74
C TYR A 116 -7.08 2.39 28.22
N THR A 117 -6.49 1.49 27.44
CA THR A 117 -5.22 1.70 26.74
C THR A 117 -5.39 1.34 25.26
N ASN A 118 -4.73 2.08 24.39
CA ASN A 118 -4.68 1.78 22.97
C ASN A 118 -3.73 0.62 22.68
N GLY A 119 -3.89 0.00 21.52
CA GLY A 119 -2.96 -1.00 20.99
C GLY A 119 -3.47 -2.44 20.99
N LYS A 120 -4.68 -2.70 21.49
CA LYS A 120 -5.29 -4.04 21.31
C LYS A 120 -5.62 -4.26 19.83
N ARG A 121 -5.09 -5.30 19.22
CA ARG A 121 -5.40 -5.66 17.83
C ARG A 121 -6.88 -6.07 17.70
N VAL A 122 -7.54 -5.62 16.63
CA VAL A 122 -8.98 -5.81 16.41
C VAL A 122 -9.22 -6.53 15.09
N ALA A 123 -9.83 -7.71 15.18
CA ALA A 123 -10.21 -8.53 14.04
C ALA A 123 -11.62 -8.21 13.53
N GLY A 124 -11.90 -8.58 12.27
CA GLY A 124 -13.23 -8.51 11.67
C GLY A 124 -13.72 -7.10 11.41
N VAL A 125 -12.83 -6.13 11.33
CA VAL A 125 -13.12 -4.76 10.90
C VAL A 125 -13.09 -4.72 9.38
N GLU A 126 -14.12 -4.17 8.76
CA GLU A 126 -14.21 -4.08 7.31
C GLU A 126 -13.91 -2.66 6.85
N PHE A 127 -13.09 -2.58 5.80
CA PHE A 127 -12.67 -1.35 5.15
C PHE A 127 -12.94 -1.42 3.65
N GLU A 128 -13.21 -0.26 3.07
CA GLU A 128 -13.27 -0.05 1.63
C GLU A 128 -12.16 0.89 1.20
N LEU A 129 -11.42 0.49 0.16
CA LEU A 129 -10.40 1.29 -0.50
C LEU A 129 -10.96 1.88 -1.78
N TYR A 130 -10.85 3.19 -1.94
CA TYR A 130 -11.32 3.93 -3.10
C TYR A 130 -10.19 4.66 -3.78
N ALA A 131 -10.26 4.81 -5.09
CA ALA A 131 -9.41 5.76 -5.82
C ALA A 131 -9.81 7.20 -5.44
N LYS A 132 -8.86 8.00 -4.97
CA LYS A 132 -9.12 9.40 -4.60
C LYS A 132 -9.28 10.30 -5.83
N ASP A 133 -8.49 10.01 -6.85
CA ASP A 133 -8.51 10.67 -8.14
C ASP A 133 -8.61 9.63 -9.25
N THR A 134 -8.94 10.03 -10.46
CA THR A 134 -8.91 9.12 -11.61
C THR A 134 -7.48 8.62 -11.84
N ILE A 135 -7.30 7.31 -11.90
CA ILE A 135 -6.01 6.65 -12.10
C ILE A 135 -5.95 6.13 -13.54
N TYR A 136 -4.95 6.58 -14.26
CA TYR A 136 -4.74 6.23 -15.67
C TYR A 136 -3.66 5.16 -15.82
N ALA A 137 -3.73 4.43 -16.93
CA ALA A 137 -2.65 3.54 -17.35
C ALA A 137 -1.36 4.36 -17.60
N PRO A 138 -0.19 3.88 -17.15
CA PRO A 138 1.07 4.64 -17.29
C PRO A 138 1.66 4.61 -18.73
N ASP A 139 1.05 3.89 -19.66
CA ASP A 139 1.51 3.72 -21.03
C ASP A 139 1.20 4.92 -21.97
N GLY A 140 0.59 5.97 -21.43
CA GLY A 140 0.21 7.15 -22.19
C GLY A 140 -1.01 6.96 -23.10
N SER A 141 -1.70 5.82 -23.05
CA SER A 141 -2.94 5.56 -23.81
C SER A 141 -4.08 6.48 -23.40
N GLY A 142 -4.06 6.92 -22.12
CA GLY A 142 -5.17 7.64 -21.50
C GLY A 142 -6.27 6.71 -21.00
N ASP A 143 -6.05 5.39 -21.03
CA ASP A 143 -6.98 4.42 -20.49
C ASP A 143 -7.14 4.59 -18.99
N VAL A 144 -8.39 4.59 -18.52
CA VAL A 144 -8.73 4.73 -17.10
C VAL A 144 -8.71 3.36 -16.44
N LEU A 145 -7.88 3.21 -15.41
CA LEU A 145 -7.84 2.01 -14.56
C LEU A 145 -8.89 2.09 -13.45
N TYR A 146 -9.03 3.25 -12.82
CA TYR A 146 -10.06 3.54 -11.82
C TYR A 146 -10.54 4.98 -11.97
N GLU A 147 -11.85 5.16 -11.95
CA GLU A 147 -12.46 6.49 -11.87
C GLU A 147 -12.31 7.04 -10.46
N LYS A 148 -12.34 8.37 -10.35
CA LYS A 148 -12.42 9.05 -9.05
C LYS A 148 -13.58 8.50 -8.22
N ASP A 149 -13.33 8.24 -6.93
CA ASP A 149 -14.27 7.69 -5.95
C ASP A 149 -14.78 6.27 -6.30
N GLN A 150 -14.14 5.59 -7.25
CA GLN A 150 -14.43 4.19 -7.54
C GLN A 150 -13.89 3.28 -6.44
N LEU A 151 -14.72 2.31 -6.01
CA LEU A 151 -14.29 1.25 -5.11
C LEU A 151 -13.25 0.36 -5.80
N VAL A 152 -12.08 0.24 -5.18
CA VAL A 152 -10.97 -0.59 -5.67
C VAL A 152 -11.05 -1.98 -5.06
N THR A 153 -11.20 -2.06 -3.74
CA THR A 153 -11.31 -3.35 -3.03
C THR A 153 -11.89 -3.18 -1.64
N THR A 154 -12.35 -4.29 -1.06
CA THR A 154 -12.79 -4.38 0.34
C THR A 154 -11.83 -5.24 1.12
N LEU A 155 -11.51 -4.84 2.34
CA LEU A 155 -10.54 -5.49 3.21
C LEU A 155 -11.19 -5.86 4.53
N THR A 156 -10.79 -6.98 5.10
CA THR A 156 -11.23 -7.39 6.44
C THR A 156 -10.02 -7.76 7.29
N THR A 157 -9.91 -7.18 8.48
CA THR A 157 -8.78 -7.46 9.36
C THR A 157 -8.85 -8.87 9.94
N ASP A 158 -7.71 -9.53 9.94
CA ASP A 158 -7.52 -10.86 10.51
C ASP A 158 -7.43 -10.85 12.06
N LYS A 159 -7.10 -12.01 12.65
CA LYS A 159 -6.96 -12.17 14.12
C LYS A 159 -5.87 -11.30 14.74
N THR A 160 -4.91 -10.88 13.93
CA THR A 160 -3.81 -10.00 14.35
C THR A 160 -4.12 -8.52 14.12
N GLY A 161 -5.33 -8.21 13.63
CA GLY A 161 -5.74 -6.86 13.25
C GLY A 161 -5.10 -6.38 11.94
N TYR A 162 -4.60 -7.30 11.13
CA TYR A 162 -3.92 -7.02 9.87
C TYR A 162 -4.83 -7.22 8.66
N ALA A 163 -4.67 -6.37 7.66
CA ALA A 163 -5.18 -6.55 6.31
C ALA A 163 -4.21 -5.91 5.31
N GLU A 164 -4.26 -6.35 4.05
CA GLU A 164 -3.40 -5.82 2.99
C GLU A 164 -4.15 -5.68 1.67
N ALA A 165 -3.70 -4.73 0.83
CA ALA A 165 -4.06 -4.66 -0.58
C ALA A 165 -2.77 -4.67 -1.41
N LYS A 166 -2.76 -5.50 -2.46
CA LYS A 166 -1.61 -5.72 -3.34
C LYS A 166 -1.93 -5.36 -4.77
N ASP A 167 -0.90 -5.30 -5.60
CA ASP A 167 -1.00 -5.04 -7.04
C ASP A 167 -1.72 -3.74 -7.40
N LEU A 168 -1.65 -2.76 -6.49
CA LEU A 168 -2.28 -1.46 -6.70
C LEU A 168 -1.49 -0.65 -7.74
N PRO A 169 -2.15 -0.11 -8.77
CA PRO A 169 -1.54 0.90 -9.62
C PRO A 169 -0.98 2.09 -8.84
N LEU A 170 -0.01 2.77 -9.40
CA LEU A 170 0.47 4.03 -8.84
C LEU A 170 -0.67 5.06 -8.83
N GLY A 171 -0.85 5.74 -7.69
CA GLY A 171 -1.95 6.70 -7.54
C GLY A 171 -2.25 7.01 -6.09
N THR A 172 -3.26 7.85 -5.90
CA THR A 172 -3.74 8.23 -4.57
C THR A 172 -5.09 7.58 -4.29
N TYR A 173 -5.19 7.01 -3.11
CA TYR A 173 -6.35 6.27 -2.62
C TYR A 173 -6.82 6.84 -1.30
N TYR A 174 -8.03 6.50 -0.89
CA TYR A 174 -8.47 6.71 0.49
C TYR A 174 -9.13 5.45 1.05
N LEU A 175 -8.85 5.20 2.32
CA LEU A 175 -9.38 4.09 3.09
C LEU A 175 -10.49 4.58 4.00
N LYS A 176 -11.61 3.85 4.05
CA LYS A 176 -12.77 4.14 4.87
C LYS A 176 -13.16 2.89 5.65
N GLU A 177 -13.30 3.00 6.97
CA GLU A 177 -13.90 1.93 7.76
C GLU A 177 -15.41 1.91 7.53
N VAL A 178 -15.97 0.74 7.20
CA VAL A 178 -17.39 0.56 6.93
C VAL A 178 -18.08 -0.31 7.97
N LYS A 179 -17.29 -1.09 8.72
CA LYS A 179 -17.81 -1.88 9.83
C LYS A 179 -16.76 -1.99 10.93
N ALA A 180 -17.10 -1.52 12.11
CA ALA A 180 -16.24 -1.63 13.27
C ALA A 180 -16.19 -3.07 13.82
N GLY A 181 -15.14 -3.37 14.58
CA GLY A 181 -15.07 -4.58 15.38
C GLY A 181 -16.13 -4.60 16.49
N THR A 182 -16.42 -5.78 17.02
CA THR A 182 -17.42 -5.93 18.10
C THR A 182 -17.05 -5.07 19.32
N ASN A 183 -18.00 -4.31 19.80
CA ASN A 183 -17.86 -3.37 20.93
C ASN A 183 -16.94 -2.16 20.67
N TYR A 184 -16.71 -1.82 19.41
CA TYR A 184 -16.02 -0.61 19.02
C TYR A 184 -16.94 0.38 18.31
N VAL A 185 -16.60 1.66 18.40
CA VAL A 185 -17.27 2.72 17.67
C VAL A 185 -16.68 2.76 16.25
N LEU A 186 -17.53 2.91 15.25
CA LEU A 186 -17.10 3.09 13.87
C LEU A 186 -16.26 4.39 13.78
N ASN A 187 -15.04 4.28 13.25
CA ASN A 187 -14.23 5.45 12.94
C ASN A 187 -14.51 5.91 11.50
N THR A 188 -15.10 7.08 11.37
CA THR A 188 -15.48 7.65 10.06
C THR A 188 -14.40 8.46 9.40
N GLU A 189 -13.20 8.56 10.02
CA GLU A 189 -12.04 9.22 9.42
C GLU A 189 -11.61 8.49 8.14
N GLN A 190 -11.35 9.23 7.08
CA GLN A 190 -10.74 8.70 5.87
C GLN A 190 -9.23 8.87 5.96
N LYS A 191 -8.49 7.81 5.65
CA LYS A 191 -7.03 7.83 5.57
C LYS A 191 -6.60 7.82 4.11
N GLU A 192 -5.79 8.81 3.74
CA GLU A 192 -5.20 8.88 2.41
C GLU A 192 -3.96 8.00 2.33
N ILE A 193 -3.79 7.32 1.20
CA ILE A 193 -2.68 6.41 0.90
C ILE A 193 -2.19 6.75 -0.49
N THR A 194 -0.89 7.01 -0.65
CA THR A 194 -0.28 7.27 -1.95
C THR A 194 0.68 6.15 -2.32
N ILE A 195 0.38 5.43 -3.37
CA ILE A 195 1.27 4.46 -3.99
C ILE A 195 2.08 5.22 -5.04
N ALA A 196 3.33 5.53 -4.69
CA ALA A 196 4.20 6.35 -5.51
C ALA A 196 5.21 5.51 -6.28
N GLN A 197 5.75 6.07 -7.37
CA GLN A 197 6.87 5.48 -8.09
C GLN A 197 8.07 5.29 -7.15
N ASN A 198 8.70 4.12 -7.21
CA ASN A 198 9.97 3.88 -6.58
C ASN A 198 11.10 4.05 -7.63
N PRO A 199 11.87 5.14 -7.60
CA PRO A 199 12.91 5.40 -8.59
C PRO A 199 14.07 4.39 -8.54
N ASN A 200 14.20 3.63 -7.44
CA ASN A 200 15.23 2.61 -7.26
C ASN A 200 14.71 1.19 -7.53
N ALA A 201 13.55 1.06 -8.12
CA ALA A 201 12.84 -0.21 -8.32
C ALA A 201 13.44 -1.09 -9.44
N ALA A 202 14.76 -1.13 -9.59
CA ALA A 202 15.39 -2.10 -10.52
C ALA A 202 15.17 -3.56 -10.10
N GLU A 203 14.86 -3.81 -8.81
CA GLU A 203 14.77 -5.17 -8.26
C GLU A 203 13.61 -5.40 -7.30
N ASN A 204 12.96 -4.36 -6.80
CA ASN A 204 11.78 -4.48 -5.94
C ASN A 204 10.72 -3.42 -6.29
N PRO A 205 9.68 -3.83 -6.99
CA PRO A 205 8.69 -2.93 -7.58
C PRO A 205 7.72 -2.31 -6.58
N ALA A 206 7.49 -2.96 -5.45
CA ALA A 206 6.41 -2.57 -4.57
C ALA A 206 6.79 -1.38 -3.69
N THR A 207 6.06 -0.30 -3.82
CA THR A 207 5.96 0.70 -2.76
C THR A 207 5.06 0.13 -1.68
N ILE A 208 5.56 0.00 -0.44
CA ILE A 208 4.78 -0.51 0.69
C ILE A 208 4.45 0.66 1.60
N GLU A 209 3.16 0.96 1.71
CA GLU A 209 2.65 1.95 2.64
C GLU A 209 2.06 1.25 3.88
N THR A 210 2.21 1.85 5.05
CA THR A 210 1.68 1.30 6.29
C THR A 210 0.70 2.27 6.94
N VAL A 211 -0.49 1.77 7.26
CA VAL A 211 -1.55 2.55 7.88
C VAL A 211 -1.95 1.95 9.21
N ASP A 212 -1.84 2.75 10.27
CA ASP A 212 -2.39 2.43 11.58
C ASP A 212 -3.76 3.10 11.77
N TYR A 213 -4.74 2.31 12.21
CA TYR A 213 -6.11 2.75 12.40
C TYR A 213 -6.63 2.32 13.77
N THR A 214 -7.12 3.27 14.57
CA THR A 214 -7.54 3.01 15.96
C THR A 214 -9.01 3.35 16.16
N ASN A 215 -9.74 2.49 16.89
CA ASN A 215 -11.11 2.74 17.31
C ASN A 215 -11.25 2.84 18.82
N ASP A 216 -12.16 3.71 19.23
CA ASP A 216 -12.61 3.80 20.60
C ASP A 216 -13.59 2.66 20.94
N ARG A 217 -13.60 2.21 22.17
CA ARG A 217 -14.62 1.28 22.64
C ARG A 217 -15.99 1.95 22.79
N GLN A 218 -17.03 1.17 22.55
CA GLN A 218 -18.37 1.57 22.97
C GLN A 218 -18.41 1.59 24.49
N LYS A 219 -18.75 2.74 25.08
CA LYS A 219 -18.86 2.97 26.52
C LYS A 219 -20.31 3.31 26.84
N VAL A 220 -20.85 2.69 27.86
CA VAL A 220 -22.19 2.95 28.35
C VAL A 220 -22.08 3.53 29.74
N LYS A 221 -22.74 4.65 29.98
CA LYS A 221 -22.93 5.18 31.33
C LYS A 221 -24.15 4.50 31.90
N VAL A 222 -23.98 3.78 33.00
CA VAL A 222 -25.05 3.13 33.74
C VAL A 222 -25.37 3.95 34.97
#